data_b3abf7c4c403f24754e830f063ee668e
#
_entry.id   b3abf7c4c403f24754e830f063ee668e
#
_cell.length_a   1.000
_cell.length_b   1.000
_cell.length_c   1.000
_cell.angle_alpha   90.00
_cell.angle_beta   90.00
_cell.angle_gamma   90.00
#
_symmetry.space_group_name_H-M   'P 1'
#
loop_
_entity.id
_entity.type
_entity.pdbx_description
1 polymer ?
#
loop_
_entity_poly.entity_id
_entity_poly.type
_entity_poly.pdbx_seq_one_letter_code
_entity_poly.pdbx_strand_id
1 'polypeptide(L)'
;EIGVRLVGSEMCIRDRLREMGIKTVMITGDNAVTAAAIAKEAGVDDFLAEATPEDKMRLIKKEQAGGNLVAMTGDGTNDAPALAQADVGVAMNTGTSAAKEAGNMVDLDSDPTKLIDIVAIGKQLLITRGALTTFSIANDLAKYFAIIPAMFVSIFPGLDALNIMRLHSSESAMLSAVIFNALVIVALIPLSLKGVKYRALSAGALLNRNLLIYGLGGIVAPFIGIKAIDLIIQLLPGM
;
A
#
# COMPACT_ATOMS: atom_id res chain seq x y z
N GLU A 1 34.72 5.28 18.68
CA GLU A 1 33.45 4.81 19.30
C GLU A 1 32.20 5.10 18.46
N ILE A 2 32.29 5.86 17.36
CA ILE A 2 31.15 6.16 16.46
C ILE A 2 30.89 5.00 15.49
N GLY A 3 31.91 4.19 15.16
CA GLY A 3 31.77 3.10 14.17
C GLY A 3 30.90 1.90 14.59
N VAL A 4 30.84 1.59 15.87
CA VAL A 4 30.15 0.37 16.37
C VAL A 4 28.63 0.55 16.42
N ARG A 5 28.13 1.77 16.50
CA ARG A 5 26.69 2.06 16.58
C ARG A 5 26.02 2.07 15.21
N LEU A 6 26.77 2.39 14.15
CA LEU A 6 26.28 2.38 12.76
C LEU A 6 26.14 0.95 12.23
N VAL A 7 27.10 0.06 12.49
CA VAL A 7 27.06 -1.33 12.02
C VAL A 7 25.84 -2.11 12.55
N GLY A 8 25.43 -1.89 13.78
CA GLY A 8 24.23 -2.54 14.35
C GLY A 8 22.92 -2.03 13.76
N SER A 9 22.83 -0.75 13.40
CA SER A 9 21.62 -0.15 12.81
C SER A 9 21.48 -0.51 11.33
N GLU A 10 22.57 -0.54 10.57
CA GLU A 10 22.54 -0.88 9.14
C GLU A 10 22.18 -2.34 8.89
N MET A 11 22.61 -3.26 9.73
CA MET A 11 22.21 -4.67 9.64
C MET A 11 20.69 -4.85 9.88
N CYS A 12 20.11 -4.09 10.80
CA CYS A 12 18.65 -4.06 10.99
C CYS A 12 17.89 -3.46 9.80
N ILE A 13 18.45 -2.41 9.16
CA ILE A 13 17.84 -1.75 7.98
C ILE A 13 17.72 -2.74 6.84
N ARG A 14 18.84 -3.38 6.48
CA ARG A 14 18.90 -4.35 5.39
C ARG A 14 17.94 -5.51 5.58
N ASP A 15 17.93 -6.13 6.77
CA ASP A 15 17.09 -7.29 7.03
C ASP A 15 15.61 -6.91 6.89
N ARG A 16 15.22 -5.74 7.37
CA ARG A 16 13.85 -5.22 7.20
C ARG A 16 13.52 -4.92 5.73
N LEU A 17 14.44 -4.32 4.96
CA LEU A 17 14.23 -4.07 3.54
C LEU A 17 14.13 -5.39 2.76
N ARG A 18 14.95 -6.38 3.08
CA ARG A 18 14.91 -7.72 2.48
C ARG A 18 13.62 -8.46 2.83
N GLU A 19 13.14 -8.39 4.07
CA GLU A 19 11.82 -8.91 4.46
C GLU A 19 10.68 -8.26 3.67
N MET A 20 10.83 -6.98 3.32
CA MET A 20 9.90 -6.27 2.45
C MET A 20 10.04 -6.62 0.96
N GLY A 21 11.00 -7.50 0.57
CA GLY A 21 11.28 -7.88 -0.80
C GLY A 21 11.96 -6.76 -1.61
N ILE A 22 12.77 -5.91 -0.96
CA ILE A 22 13.49 -4.81 -1.58
C ILE A 22 14.95 -5.21 -1.73
N LYS A 23 15.47 -5.14 -2.95
CA LYS A 23 16.89 -5.31 -3.26
C LYS A 23 17.65 -4.05 -2.86
N THR A 24 18.75 -4.23 -2.15
CA THR A 24 19.63 -3.14 -1.72
C THR A 24 20.91 -3.14 -2.53
N VAL A 25 21.29 -1.98 -3.08
CA VAL A 25 22.52 -1.80 -3.87
C VAL A 25 23.30 -0.62 -3.32
N MET A 26 24.54 -0.86 -2.93
CA MET A 26 25.46 0.18 -2.51
C MET A 26 26.17 0.77 -3.75
N ILE A 27 26.20 2.09 -3.83
CA ILE A 27 26.91 2.79 -4.91
C ILE A 27 27.94 3.71 -4.29
N THR A 28 29.20 3.51 -4.64
CA THR A 28 30.32 4.29 -4.09
C THR A 28 31.34 4.67 -5.16
N GLY A 29 32.02 5.78 -4.94
CA GLY A 29 33.19 6.18 -5.72
C GLY A 29 34.48 5.47 -5.33
N ASP A 30 34.48 4.66 -4.25
CA ASP A 30 35.64 3.95 -3.77
C ASP A 30 36.06 2.84 -4.73
N ASN A 31 37.31 2.39 -4.58
CA ASN A 31 37.83 1.27 -5.37
C ASN A 31 37.08 -0.04 -5.04
N ALA A 32 37.15 -0.99 -5.98
CA ALA A 32 36.41 -2.25 -5.90
C ALA A 32 36.73 -3.08 -4.65
N VAL A 33 37.95 -3.04 -4.12
CA VAL A 33 38.36 -3.81 -2.93
C VAL A 33 37.69 -3.23 -1.68
N THR A 34 37.77 -1.91 -1.52
CA THR A 34 37.15 -1.20 -0.39
C THR A 34 35.63 -1.34 -0.46
N ALA A 35 35.05 -1.12 -1.65
CA ALA A 35 33.63 -1.26 -1.88
C ALA A 35 33.13 -2.67 -1.54
N ALA A 36 33.83 -3.72 -1.95
CA ALA A 36 33.46 -5.10 -1.62
C ALA A 36 33.50 -5.39 -0.11
N ALA A 37 34.53 -4.85 0.59
CA ALA A 37 34.61 -5.00 2.04
C ALA A 37 33.47 -4.33 2.77
N ILE A 38 33.17 -3.08 2.42
CA ILE A 38 32.07 -2.31 3.00
C ILE A 38 30.70 -2.96 2.65
N ALA A 39 30.51 -3.36 1.40
CA ALA A 39 29.27 -4.03 0.95
C ALA A 39 29.03 -5.34 1.71
N LYS A 40 30.07 -6.10 1.97
CA LYS A 40 30.01 -7.33 2.78
C LYS A 40 29.67 -7.04 4.24
N GLU A 41 30.29 -6.02 4.82
CA GLU A 41 30.03 -5.59 6.20
C GLU A 41 28.60 -5.03 6.35
N ALA A 42 28.19 -4.12 5.46
CA ALA A 42 26.82 -3.61 5.38
C ALA A 42 25.82 -4.68 4.93
N GLY A 43 26.30 -5.74 4.29
CA GLY A 43 25.54 -6.91 3.83
C GLY A 43 24.50 -6.56 2.79
N VAL A 44 24.72 -5.58 1.94
CA VAL A 44 23.86 -5.25 0.79
C VAL A 44 23.83 -6.40 -0.23
N ASP A 45 22.80 -6.41 -1.06
CA ASP A 45 22.60 -7.49 -2.05
C ASP A 45 23.55 -7.37 -3.24
N ASP A 46 23.97 -6.12 -3.57
CA ASP A 46 24.86 -5.83 -4.69
C ASP A 46 25.60 -4.51 -4.44
N PHE A 47 26.65 -4.22 -5.20
CA PHE A 47 27.36 -2.96 -5.11
C PHE A 47 27.93 -2.52 -6.44
N LEU A 48 28.07 -1.20 -6.63
CA LEU A 48 28.76 -0.56 -7.74
C LEU A 48 29.91 0.28 -7.19
N ALA A 49 31.13 -0.10 -7.50
CA ALA A 49 32.38 0.59 -7.13
C ALA A 49 32.79 1.57 -8.23
N GLU A 50 33.65 2.53 -7.89
CA GLU A 50 34.22 3.52 -8.82
C GLU A 50 33.18 4.22 -9.66
N ALA A 51 31.96 4.39 -9.08
CA ALA A 51 30.80 4.87 -9.80
C ALA A 51 30.89 6.36 -10.12
N THR A 52 30.80 6.69 -11.40
CA THR A 52 30.57 8.05 -11.85
C THR A 52 29.08 8.45 -11.72
N PRO A 53 28.74 9.75 -11.77
CA PRO A 53 27.33 10.18 -11.81
C PRO A 53 26.53 9.53 -12.95
N GLU A 54 27.17 9.33 -14.11
CA GLU A 54 26.58 8.69 -15.28
C GLU A 54 26.31 7.20 -15.03
N ASP A 55 27.20 6.51 -14.31
CA ASP A 55 27.03 5.10 -13.95
C ASP A 55 25.85 4.92 -12.99
N LYS A 56 25.70 5.84 -12.01
CA LYS A 56 24.56 5.88 -11.10
C LYS A 56 23.23 6.01 -11.86
N MET A 57 23.16 6.98 -12.77
CA MET A 57 22.00 7.19 -13.62
C MET A 57 21.70 5.98 -14.51
N ARG A 58 22.74 5.37 -15.10
CA ARG A 58 22.58 4.18 -15.96
C ARG A 58 22.03 2.99 -15.19
N LEU A 59 22.50 2.76 -13.96
CA LEU A 59 21.97 1.70 -13.11
C LEU A 59 20.50 1.92 -12.79
N ILE A 60 20.10 3.13 -12.40
CA ILE A 60 18.70 3.47 -12.12
C ILE A 60 17.83 3.22 -13.34
N LYS A 61 18.21 3.73 -14.51
CA LYS A 61 17.47 3.51 -15.76
C LYS A 61 17.35 2.04 -16.14
N LYS A 62 18.41 1.25 -15.90
CA LYS A 62 18.41 -0.19 -16.15
C LYS A 62 17.37 -0.92 -15.27
N GLU A 63 17.33 -0.61 -13.98
CA GLU A 63 16.36 -1.19 -13.06
C GLU A 63 14.93 -0.74 -13.41
N GLN A 64 14.73 0.54 -13.73
CA GLN A 64 13.43 1.07 -14.17
C GLN A 64 12.95 0.41 -15.48
N ALA A 65 13.86 0.18 -16.43
CA ALA A 65 13.53 -0.52 -17.69
C ALA A 65 13.13 -1.99 -17.44
N GLY A 66 13.60 -2.59 -16.34
CA GLY A 66 13.17 -3.90 -15.86
C GLY A 66 11.81 -3.91 -15.16
N GLY A 67 11.14 -2.75 -15.05
CA GLY A 67 9.86 -2.60 -14.37
C GLY A 67 9.96 -2.44 -12.84
N ASN A 68 11.17 -2.24 -12.32
CA ASN A 68 11.40 -2.01 -10.90
C ASN A 68 11.22 -0.53 -10.55
N LEU A 69 10.63 -0.25 -9.39
CA LEU A 69 10.65 1.08 -8.79
C LEU A 69 11.97 1.25 -8.01
N VAL A 70 12.65 2.36 -8.25
CA VAL A 70 13.96 2.64 -7.68
C VAL A 70 13.87 3.79 -6.68
N ALA A 71 14.26 3.52 -5.43
CA ALA A 71 14.53 4.54 -4.44
C ALA A 71 16.06 4.78 -4.35
N MET A 72 16.47 6.04 -4.35
CA MET A 72 17.85 6.43 -4.17
C MET A 72 17.99 7.41 -3.01
N THR A 73 19.02 7.21 -2.20
CA THR A 73 19.43 8.18 -1.18
C THR A 73 20.83 8.69 -1.49
N GLY A 74 21.06 9.98 -1.26
CA GLY A 74 22.35 10.61 -1.51
C GLY A 74 22.43 12.01 -0.87
N ASP A 75 23.64 12.52 -0.71
CA ASP A 75 23.93 13.80 -0.07
C ASP A 75 24.83 14.74 -0.91
N GLY A 76 25.48 14.21 -1.94
CA GLY A 76 26.42 14.93 -2.77
C GLY A 76 25.80 15.61 -3.98
N THR A 77 26.49 16.64 -4.50
CA THR A 77 26.15 17.27 -5.79
C THR A 77 26.22 16.26 -6.95
N ASN A 78 27.12 15.27 -6.84
CA ASN A 78 27.25 14.20 -7.83
C ASN A 78 26.07 13.22 -7.82
N ASP A 79 25.25 13.23 -6.76
CA ASP A 79 24.06 12.40 -6.64
C ASP A 79 22.81 13.07 -7.24
N ALA A 80 22.84 14.39 -7.41
CA ALA A 80 21.66 15.15 -7.86
C ALA A 80 21.03 14.61 -9.15
N PRO A 81 21.77 14.28 -10.22
CA PRO A 81 21.15 13.72 -11.43
C PRO A 81 20.49 12.36 -11.18
N ALA A 82 21.10 11.53 -10.33
CA ALA A 82 20.59 10.21 -9.98
C ALA A 82 19.37 10.30 -9.05
N LEU A 83 19.38 11.24 -8.08
CA LEU A 83 18.22 11.53 -7.22
C LEU A 83 17.02 12.01 -8.04
N ALA A 84 17.23 12.87 -9.03
CA ALA A 84 16.17 13.34 -9.93
C ALA A 84 15.64 12.25 -10.87
N GLN A 85 16.47 11.27 -11.25
CA GLN A 85 16.08 10.17 -12.12
C GLN A 85 15.31 9.08 -11.38
N ALA A 86 15.60 8.86 -10.10
CA ALA A 86 14.95 7.82 -9.30
C ALA A 86 13.45 8.09 -9.12
N ASP A 87 12.64 7.04 -8.99
CA ASP A 87 11.21 7.17 -8.70
C ASP A 87 10.99 7.81 -7.32
N VAL A 88 11.89 7.53 -6.38
CA VAL A 88 11.95 8.18 -5.07
C VAL A 88 13.40 8.60 -4.79
N GLY A 89 13.68 9.90 -4.87
CA GLY A 89 14.97 10.50 -4.52
C GLY A 89 14.91 11.11 -3.11
N VAL A 90 15.70 10.61 -2.17
CA VAL A 90 15.78 11.09 -0.79
C VAL A 90 17.11 11.75 -0.56
N ALA A 91 17.13 13.07 -0.42
CA ALA A 91 18.33 13.81 -0.04
C ALA A 91 18.47 13.90 1.48
N MET A 92 19.69 13.83 1.98
CA MET A 92 19.96 14.04 3.39
C MET A 92 19.94 15.53 3.73
N ASN A 93 19.49 15.91 4.93
CA ASN A 93 19.51 17.30 5.35
C ASN A 93 20.91 17.90 5.44
N THR A 94 21.91 17.08 5.74
CA THR A 94 23.32 17.45 5.70
C THR A 94 23.89 17.57 4.29
N GLY A 95 23.14 17.13 3.29
CA GLY A 95 23.53 17.16 1.89
C GLY A 95 23.56 18.55 1.27
N THR A 96 24.14 18.61 0.05
CA THR A 96 24.26 19.84 -0.72
C THR A 96 22.91 20.37 -1.17
N SER A 97 22.81 21.68 -1.44
CA SER A 97 21.59 22.29 -1.99
C SER A 97 21.16 21.64 -3.28
N ALA A 98 22.11 21.25 -4.15
CA ALA A 98 21.81 20.56 -5.40
C ALA A 98 21.14 19.19 -5.17
N ALA A 99 21.62 18.40 -4.20
CA ALA A 99 20.99 17.13 -3.84
C ALA A 99 19.57 17.33 -3.30
N LYS A 100 19.37 18.34 -2.43
CA LYS A 100 18.05 18.65 -1.83
C LYS A 100 17.04 19.14 -2.87
N GLU A 101 17.47 19.91 -3.85
CA GLU A 101 16.60 20.39 -4.94
C GLU A 101 16.25 19.27 -5.93
N ALA A 102 17.16 18.32 -6.14
CA ALA A 102 16.96 17.20 -7.05
C ALA A 102 16.10 16.09 -6.47
N GLY A 103 16.11 15.90 -5.14
CA GLY A 103 15.34 14.87 -4.46
C GLY A 103 13.85 15.19 -4.37
N ASN A 104 13.02 14.16 -4.40
CA ASN A 104 11.57 14.29 -4.14
C ASN A 104 11.28 14.55 -2.66
N MET A 105 12.19 14.12 -1.78
CA MET A 105 12.08 14.21 -0.33
C MET A 105 13.42 14.62 0.29
N VAL A 106 13.35 15.25 1.44
CA VAL A 106 14.52 15.54 2.27
C VAL A 106 14.34 14.88 3.62
N ASP A 107 15.28 14.03 4.00
CA ASP A 107 15.34 13.46 5.35
C ASP A 107 15.99 14.47 6.29
N LEU A 108 15.17 15.07 7.15
CA LEU A 108 15.60 16.14 8.06
C LEU A 108 16.55 15.66 9.16
N ASP A 109 16.46 14.41 9.55
CA ASP A 109 17.29 13.81 10.58
C ASP A 109 18.62 13.28 10.02
N SER A 110 18.75 13.23 8.68
CA SER A 110 19.89 12.60 7.98
C SER A 110 20.17 11.16 8.46
N ASP A 111 19.08 10.43 8.72
CA ASP A 111 19.13 9.06 9.20
C ASP A 111 18.66 8.10 8.10
N PRO A 112 19.56 7.33 7.48
CA PRO A 112 19.20 6.40 6.40
C PRO A 112 18.17 5.33 6.82
N THR A 113 17.97 5.11 8.13
CA THR A 113 16.93 4.18 8.63
C THR A 113 15.52 4.65 8.29
N LYS A 114 15.31 5.97 8.10
CA LYS A 114 14.05 6.57 7.71
C LYS A 114 13.53 6.08 6.36
N LEU A 115 14.43 5.62 5.48
CA LEU A 115 14.02 5.02 4.21
C LEU A 115 13.08 3.81 4.42
N ILE A 116 13.29 3.03 5.49
CA ILE A 116 12.40 1.91 5.84
C ILE A 116 11.00 2.42 6.15
N ASP A 117 10.92 3.48 6.95
CA ASP A 117 9.64 4.07 7.35
C ASP A 117 8.91 4.66 6.14
N ILE A 118 9.64 5.36 5.26
CA ILE A 118 9.09 5.90 4.00
C ILE A 118 8.49 4.78 3.14
N VAL A 119 9.26 3.69 2.95
CA VAL A 119 8.80 2.54 2.15
C VAL A 119 7.63 1.82 2.84
N ALA A 120 7.68 1.66 4.15
CA ALA A 120 6.61 1.03 4.92
C ALA A 120 5.30 1.84 4.83
N ILE A 121 5.38 3.16 4.97
CA ILE A 121 4.24 4.08 4.82
C ILE A 121 3.69 4.01 3.39
N GLY A 122 4.56 4.10 2.37
CA GLY A 122 4.13 4.00 0.97
C GLY A 122 3.42 2.69 0.67
N LYS A 123 3.97 1.56 1.11
CA LYS A 123 3.32 0.24 0.98
C LYS A 123 2.00 0.17 1.76
N GLN A 124 1.95 0.73 2.96
CA GLN A 124 0.72 0.77 3.75
C GLN A 124 -0.39 1.56 3.05
N LEU A 125 -0.07 2.71 2.45
CA LEU A 125 -1.03 3.51 1.68
C LEU A 125 -1.57 2.74 0.47
N LEU A 126 -0.70 2.08 -0.30
CA LEU A 126 -1.10 1.27 -1.46
C LEU A 126 -2.00 0.09 -1.05
N ILE A 127 -1.63 -0.62 0.03
CA ILE A 127 -2.40 -1.75 0.56
C ILE A 127 -3.77 -1.27 1.06
N THR A 128 -3.81 -0.15 1.78
CA THR A 128 -5.05 0.43 2.29
C THR A 128 -5.97 0.81 1.13
N ARG A 129 -5.45 1.50 0.12
CA ARG A 129 -6.23 1.85 -1.08
C ARG A 129 -6.76 0.61 -1.79
N GLY A 130 -5.91 -0.42 -1.98
CA GLY A 130 -6.31 -1.68 -2.59
C GLY A 130 -7.39 -2.40 -1.79
N ALA A 131 -7.26 -2.47 -0.47
CA ALA A 131 -8.23 -3.10 0.42
C ALA A 131 -9.59 -2.40 0.40
N LEU A 132 -9.61 -1.06 0.49
CA LEU A 132 -10.84 -0.27 0.42
C LEU A 132 -11.54 -0.38 -0.93
N THR A 133 -10.78 -0.32 -2.03
CA THR A 133 -11.32 -0.49 -3.37
C THR A 133 -11.92 -1.88 -3.55
N THR A 134 -11.24 -2.94 -3.12
CA THR A 134 -11.73 -4.32 -3.18
C THR A 134 -13.03 -4.48 -2.38
N PHE A 135 -13.07 -3.95 -1.16
CA PHE A 135 -14.28 -3.97 -0.33
C PHE A 135 -15.44 -3.21 -1.00
N SER A 136 -15.17 -2.00 -1.51
CA SER A 136 -16.21 -1.16 -2.14
C SER A 136 -16.82 -1.85 -3.37
N ILE A 137 -15.98 -2.37 -4.27
CA ILE A 137 -16.47 -3.08 -5.47
C ILE A 137 -17.28 -4.33 -5.08
N ALA A 138 -16.76 -5.13 -4.14
CA ALA A 138 -17.43 -6.33 -3.67
C ALA A 138 -18.78 -6.01 -3.00
N ASN A 139 -18.82 -4.96 -2.18
CA ASN A 139 -20.01 -4.47 -1.49
C ASN A 139 -21.06 -3.93 -2.48
N ASP A 140 -20.64 -3.18 -3.49
CA ASP A 140 -21.56 -2.64 -4.50
C ASP A 140 -22.14 -3.76 -5.36
N LEU A 141 -21.32 -4.71 -5.80
CA LEU A 141 -21.78 -5.87 -6.56
C LEU A 141 -22.77 -6.71 -5.74
N ALA A 142 -22.46 -6.98 -4.48
CA ALA A 142 -23.33 -7.75 -3.59
C ALA A 142 -24.69 -7.08 -3.35
N LYS A 143 -24.72 -5.73 -3.23
CA LYS A 143 -25.96 -4.96 -3.10
C LYS A 143 -26.90 -5.14 -4.30
N TYR A 144 -26.35 -5.16 -5.52
CA TYR A 144 -27.18 -5.39 -6.71
C TYR A 144 -27.86 -6.76 -6.66
N PHE A 145 -27.14 -7.81 -6.28
CA PHE A 145 -27.73 -9.14 -6.13
C PHE A 145 -28.71 -9.25 -4.96
N ALA A 146 -28.57 -8.41 -3.95
CA ALA A 146 -29.47 -8.38 -2.81
C ALA A 146 -30.78 -7.62 -3.12
N ILE A 147 -30.68 -6.48 -3.79
CA ILE A 147 -31.79 -5.51 -3.94
C ILE A 147 -32.62 -5.78 -5.20
N ILE A 148 -31.98 -6.05 -6.34
CA ILE A 148 -32.69 -6.22 -7.63
C ILE A 148 -33.74 -7.33 -7.55
N PRO A 149 -33.44 -8.54 -7.05
CA PRO A 149 -34.47 -9.56 -6.91
C PRO A 149 -35.65 -9.13 -6.02
N ALA A 150 -35.37 -8.50 -4.88
CA ALA A 150 -36.38 -8.04 -3.95
C ALA A 150 -37.31 -6.97 -4.54
N MET A 151 -36.78 -6.08 -5.40
CA MET A 151 -37.56 -5.01 -6.04
C MET A 151 -38.42 -5.52 -7.21
N PHE A 152 -37.93 -6.47 -7.98
CA PHE A 152 -38.53 -6.85 -9.26
C PHE A 152 -39.24 -8.22 -9.26
N VAL A 153 -39.26 -8.94 -8.14
CA VAL A 153 -39.91 -10.24 -8.04
C VAL A 153 -41.41 -10.21 -8.38
N SER A 154 -42.06 -9.11 -8.08
CA SER A 154 -43.49 -8.92 -8.40
C SER A 154 -43.77 -8.80 -9.92
N ILE A 155 -42.77 -8.31 -10.69
CA ILE A 155 -42.88 -8.13 -12.13
C ILE A 155 -42.28 -9.35 -12.85
N PHE A 156 -41.20 -9.92 -12.33
CA PHE A 156 -40.48 -11.06 -12.86
C PHE A 156 -40.37 -12.17 -11.82
N PRO A 157 -41.39 -13.07 -11.70
CA PRO A 157 -41.40 -14.13 -10.67
C PRO A 157 -40.19 -15.05 -10.70
N GLY A 158 -39.53 -15.20 -11.85
CA GLY A 158 -38.27 -15.99 -11.96
C GLY A 158 -37.12 -15.45 -11.14
N LEU A 159 -37.18 -14.18 -10.72
CA LEU A 159 -36.14 -13.61 -9.84
C LEU A 159 -36.27 -14.07 -8.38
N ASP A 160 -37.34 -14.73 -7.98
CA ASP A 160 -37.53 -15.25 -6.62
C ASP A 160 -36.44 -16.28 -6.26
N ALA A 161 -35.94 -17.02 -7.23
CA ALA A 161 -34.80 -17.94 -7.04
C ALA A 161 -33.51 -17.23 -6.59
N LEU A 162 -33.35 -15.95 -6.92
CA LEU A 162 -32.22 -15.10 -6.54
C LEU A 162 -32.51 -14.24 -5.31
N ASN A 163 -33.74 -14.23 -4.80
CA ASN A 163 -34.17 -13.46 -3.63
C ASN A 163 -33.73 -14.14 -2.31
N ILE A 164 -32.42 -14.25 -2.13
CA ILE A 164 -31.80 -14.93 -0.98
C ILE A 164 -32.19 -14.27 0.34
N MET A 165 -32.31 -12.93 0.34
CA MET A 165 -32.54 -12.15 1.55
C MET A 165 -33.98 -12.15 2.03
N ARG A 166 -34.96 -12.37 1.14
CA ARG A 166 -36.41 -12.33 1.45
C ARG A 166 -36.73 -11.13 2.32
N LEU A 167 -36.49 -9.93 1.78
CA LEU A 167 -36.81 -8.66 2.47
C LEU A 167 -38.33 -8.45 2.54
N HIS A 168 -38.82 -7.69 3.53
CA HIS A 168 -40.22 -7.54 3.84
C HIS A 168 -41.02 -6.94 2.69
N SER A 169 -40.55 -5.85 2.10
CA SER A 169 -41.16 -5.18 0.95
C SER A 169 -40.09 -4.56 0.04
N SER A 170 -40.49 -4.12 -1.16
CA SER A 170 -39.57 -3.40 -2.06
C SER A 170 -39.13 -2.05 -1.49
N GLU A 171 -40.02 -1.36 -0.78
CA GLU A 171 -39.74 -0.08 -0.11
C GLU A 171 -38.75 -0.28 1.05
N SER A 172 -38.97 -1.31 1.89
CA SER A 172 -38.08 -1.68 2.97
C SER A 172 -36.70 -2.08 2.45
N ALA A 173 -36.64 -2.81 1.34
CA ALA A 173 -35.37 -3.19 0.70
C ALA A 173 -34.57 -1.96 0.25
N MET A 174 -35.19 -0.99 -0.40
CA MET A 174 -34.55 0.25 -0.82
C MET A 174 -34.03 1.06 0.37
N LEU A 175 -34.92 1.27 1.38
CA LEU A 175 -34.56 2.06 2.55
C LEU A 175 -33.44 1.42 3.35
N SER A 176 -33.48 0.10 3.59
CA SER A 176 -32.46 -0.65 4.28
C SER A 176 -31.11 -0.56 3.57
N ALA A 177 -31.11 -0.62 2.23
CA ALA A 177 -29.89 -0.51 1.44
C ALA A 177 -29.27 0.90 1.50
N VAL A 178 -30.10 1.95 1.46
CA VAL A 178 -29.62 3.35 1.58
C VAL A 178 -29.01 3.59 2.97
N ILE A 179 -29.71 3.17 4.03
CA ILE A 179 -29.20 3.30 5.40
C ILE A 179 -27.90 2.51 5.57
N PHE A 180 -27.85 1.27 5.08
CA PHE A 180 -26.65 0.45 5.14
C PHE A 180 -25.48 1.12 4.43
N ASN A 181 -25.71 1.69 3.24
CA ASN A 181 -24.67 2.38 2.49
C ASN A 181 -24.11 3.59 3.26
N ALA A 182 -24.96 4.38 3.88
CA ALA A 182 -24.54 5.50 4.72
C ALA A 182 -23.68 5.03 5.90
N LEU A 183 -24.09 3.96 6.59
CA LEU A 183 -23.35 3.40 7.71
C LEU A 183 -21.97 2.84 7.27
N VAL A 184 -21.92 2.17 6.12
CA VAL A 184 -20.64 1.65 5.56
C VAL A 184 -19.70 2.79 5.25
N ILE A 185 -20.16 3.88 4.63
CA ILE A 185 -19.30 5.05 4.34
C ILE A 185 -18.72 5.60 5.64
N VAL A 186 -19.55 5.82 6.66
CA VAL A 186 -19.09 6.32 7.96
C VAL A 186 -18.08 5.36 8.61
N ALA A 187 -18.30 4.04 8.51
CA ALA A 187 -17.39 3.04 9.06
C ALA A 187 -16.06 2.94 8.30
N LEU A 188 -16.07 3.19 6.99
CA LEU A 188 -14.85 3.14 6.16
C LEU A 188 -13.95 4.37 6.34
N ILE A 189 -14.47 5.52 6.76
CA ILE A 189 -13.68 6.74 6.99
C ILE A 189 -12.56 6.50 8.01
N PRO A 190 -12.80 6.00 9.23
CA PRO A 190 -11.73 5.70 10.18
C PRO A 190 -10.72 4.67 9.67
N LEU A 191 -11.17 3.67 8.91
CA LEU A 191 -10.31 2.67 8.32
C LEU A 191 -9.40 3.27 7.25
N SER A 192 -9.92 4.21 6.45
CA SER A 192 -9.14 4.95 5.45
C SER A 192 -8.08 5.83 6.10
N LEU A 193 -8.42 6.51 7.20
CA LEU A 193 -7.51 7.43 7.92
C LEU A 193 -6.42 6.68 8.69
N LYS A 194 -6.77 5.60 9.39
CA LYS A 194 -5.79 4.79 10.15
C LYS A 194 -4.94 3.88 9.26
N GLY A 195 -5.45 3.55 8.08
CA GLY A 195 -4.84 2.57 7.19
C GLY A 195 -4.94 1.13 7.70
N VAL A 196 -4.72 0.20 6.77
CA VAL A 196 -4.61 -1.23 7.06
C VAL A 196 -3.19 -1.51 7.59
N LYS A 197 -3.06 -2.26 8.68
CA LYS A 197 -1.73 -2.61 9.22
C LYS A 197 -0.87 -3.28 8.15
N TYR A 198 0.27 -2.66 7.88
CA TYR A 198 1.30 -3.25 7.02
C TYR A 198 1.85 -4.52 7.68
N ARG A 199 1.99 -5.57 6.89
CA ARG A 199 2.75 -6.77 7.25
C ARG A 199 3.75 -7.04 6.13
N ALA A 200 4.98 -7.36 6.48
CA ALA A 200 6.02 -7.75 5.53
C ALA A 200 5.65 -9.12 4.94
N LEU A 201 4.91 -9.10 3.84
CA LEU A 201 4.50 -10.28 3.07
C LEU A 201 4.81 -10.03 1.59
N SER A 202 4.95 -11.11 0.83
CA SER A 202 5.07 -11.00 -0.63
C SER A 202 3.81 -10.37 -1.25
N ALA A 203 3.95 -9.73 -2.41
CA ALA A 203 2.84 -9.07 -3.10
C ALA A 203 1.65 -10.02 -3.35
N GLY A 204 1.91 -11.28 -3.73
CA GLY A 204 0.88 -12.29 -3.94
C GLY A 204 0.14 -12.67 -2.66
N ALA A 205 0.86 -12.85 -1.55
CA ALA A 205 0.25 -13.16 -0.26
C ALA A 205 -0.60 -12.01 0.27
N LEU A 206 -0.16 -10.75 0.07
CA LEU A 206 -0.93 -9.56 0.40
C LEU A 206 -2.21 -9.44 -0.44
N LEU A 207 -2.11 -9.69 -1.76
CA LEU A 207 -3.25 -9.68 -2.65
C LEU A 207 -4.29 -10.72 -2.25
N ASN A 208 -3.88 -11.97 -2.04
CA ASN A 208 -4.78 -13.05 -1.63
C ASN A 208 -5.45 -12.75 -0.28
N ARG A 209 -4.70 -12.24 0.67
CA ARG A 209 -5.24 -11.84 1.98
C ARG A 209 -6.25 -10.71 1.86
N ASN A 210 -5.94 -9.69 1.07
CA ASN A 210 -6.87 -8.57 0.84
C ASN A 210 -8.14 -9.05 0.14
N LEU A 211 -8.01 -9.91 -0.86
CA LEU A 211 -9.15 -10.48 -1.56
C LEU A 211 -10.03 -11.33 -0.64
N LEU A 212 -9.44 -12.13 0.24
CA LEU A 212 -10.20 -12.94 1.20
C LEU A 212 -10.87 -12.07 2.27
N ILE A 213 -10.16 -11.14 2.91
CA ILE A 213 -10.73 -10.36 4.01
C ILE A 213 -11.70 -9.30 3.50
N TYR A 214 -11.27 -8.49 2.53
CA TYR A 214 -12.05 -7.34 2.08
C TYR A 214 -13.00 -7.68 0.94
N GLY A 215 -12.65 -8.64 0.06
CA GLY A 215 -13.54 -9.13 -0.98
C GLY A 215 -14.68 -9.95 -0.40
N LEU A 216 -14.38 -10.98 0.37
CA LEU A 216 -15.40 -11.79 1.02
C LEU A 216 -16.21 -10.99 2.05
N GLY A 217 -15.52 -10.15 2.85
CA GLY A 217 -16.18 -9.23 3.79
C GLY A 217 -17.11 -8.25 3.08
N GLY A 218 -16.69 -7.70 1.93
CA GLY A 218 -17.51 -6.82 1.10
C GLY A 218 -18.73 -7.51 0.50
N ILE A 219 -18.65 -8.82 0.19
CA ILE A 219 -19.80 -9.61 -0.26
C ILE A 219 -20.76 -9.90 0.89
N VAL A 220 -20.27 -10.34 2.04
CA VAL A 220 -21.10 -10.80 3.16
C VAL A 220 -21.73 -9.64 3.91
N ALA A 221 -21.02 -8.51 4.08
CA ALA A 221 -21.49 -7.38 4.85
C ALA A 221 -22.86 -6.81 4.40
N PRO A 222 -23.15 -6.62 3.09
CA PRO A 222 -24.46 -6.14 2.65
C PRO A 222 -25.59 -7.09 2.99
N PHE A 223 -25.37 -8.42 2.81
CA PHE A 223 -26.42 -9.39 3.10
C PHE A 223 -26.81 -9.37 4.58
N ILE A 224 -25.83 -9.32 5.48
CA ILE A 224 -26.10 -9.26 6.93
C ILE A 224 -26.63 -7.88 7.31
N GLY A 225 -26.00 -6.80 6.86
CA GLY A 225 -26.31 -5.44 7.28
C GLY A 225 -27.67 -4.97 6.77
N ILE A 226 -27.98 -5.19 5.49
CA ILE A 226 -29.29 -4.82 4.92
C ILE A 226 -30.40 -5.63 5.60
N LYS A 227 -30.21 -6.95 5.81
CA LYS A 227 -31.21 -7.78 6.49
C LYS A 227 -31.43 -7.35 7.94
N ALA A 228 -30.38 -7.01 8.67
CA ALA A 228 -30.50 -6.51 10.04
C ALA A 228 -31.28 -5.18 10.10
N ILE A 229 -31.03 -4.27 9.16
CA ILE A 229 -31.75 -3.00 9.07
C ILE A 229 -33.21 -3.23 8.67
N ASP A 230 -33.49 -4.11 7.71
CA ASP A 230 -34.83 -4.50 7.31
C ASP A 230 -35.65 -5.00 8.51
N LEU A 231 -35.07 -5.86 9.35
CA LEU A 231 -35.71 -6.33 10.58
C LEU A 231 -36.00 -5.22 11.59
N ILE A 232 -35.14 -4.20 11.68
CA ILE A 232 -35.37 -3.04 12.54
C ILE A 232 -36.48 -2.17 11.99
N ILE A 233 -36.49 -1.95 10.67
CA ILE A 233 -37.55 -1.15 10.01
C ILE A 233 -38.92 -1.79 10.19
N GLN A 234 -39.03 -3.11 10.13
CA GLN A 234 -40.29 -3.84 10.37
C GLN A 234 -40.89 -3.61 11.76
N LEU A 235 -40.09 -3.19 12.75
CA LEU A 235 -40.56 -2.87 14.11
C LEU A 235 -41.17 -1.47 14.20
N LEU A 236 -41.05 -0.65 13.15
CA LEU A 236 -41.59 0.70 13.13
C LEU A 236 -43.06 0.64 12.71
N PRO A 237 -44.00 1.22 13.48
CA PRO A 237 -45.44 1.23 13.12
C PRO A 237 -45.65 2.08 11.87
N GLY A 238 -46.16 1.45 10.81
CA GLY A 238 -46.55 2.14 9.56
C GLY A 238 -45.70 1.81 8.32
N MET A 239 -44.82 0.84 8.41
CA MET A 239 -44.08 0.28 7.27
C MET A 239 -44.36 -1.18 7.05
#